data_0e3ddbc1a725632fac7baa20c4cd294d
#
_entry.id   0e3ddbc1a725632fac7baa20c4cd294d
#
_cell.length_a   1.000
_cell.length_b   1.000
_cell.length_c   1.000
_cell.angle_alpha   90.00
_cell.angle_beta   90.00
_cell.angle_gamma   90.00
#
_symmetry.space_group_name_H-M   'P 1'
#
loop_
_entity.id
_entity.type
_entity.pdbx_description
1 polymer ?
#
loop_
_entity_poly.entity_id
_entity_poly.type
_entity_poly.pdbx_seq_one_letter_code
_entity_poly.pdbx_strand_id
1 'polypeptide(L)'
;MAQKRENIHKYLFGHPFRTDSVVADIPVSAGEAPYLVRSQDETGEVFRYALSEEDRVYGLGEQVRGIDKRGWVYASWNMDDPEIHENRQSLYASHNFLVVDGKEKFGVFVDSPGKVVYDIDYTTRGEMAIFCGRDFGLYIIEGESVLDVIRTFRKMIGRSYIPPKFAFGFAQSRWGYMNETDVREVADEYGKCGFPVDMIVLDIDYMENYKDFTINGERF
;
A
#
# COMPACT_ATOMS: atom_id res chain seq x y z
N MET A 1 4.17 -4.13 36.68
CA MET A 1 3.83 -4.21 35.26
C MET A 1 4.97 -3.50 34.54
N ALA A 2 5.80 -4.24 33.79
CA ALA A 2 6.87 -3.62 33.00
C ALA A 2 6.22 -2.76 31.93
N GLN A 3 6.60 -1.49 31.87
CA GLN A 3 6.22 -0.56 30.82
C GLN A 3 6.68 -1.17 29.50
N LYS A 4 5.73 -1.61 28.67
CA LYS A 4 6.03 -2.15 27.34
C LYS A 4 6.72 -1.02 26.57
N ARG A 5 8.02 -1.16 26.29
CA ARG A 5 8.77 -0.21 25.46
C ARG A 5 7.98 0.03 24.20
N GLU A 6 7.85 1.29 23.81
CA GLU A 6 7.27 1.66 22.53
C GLU A 6 8.14 1.03 21.45
N ASN A 7 7.59 0.06 20.75
CA ASN A 7 8.29 -0.67 19.69
C ASN A 7 8.20 0.07 18.35
N ILE A 8 7.96 1.38 18.37
CA ILE A 8 7.83 2.22 17.16
C ILE A 8 8.78 3.40 17.29
N HIS A 9 9.60 3.59 16.27
CA HIS A 9 10.50 4.73 16.13
C HIS A 9 10.03 5.57 14.96
N LYS A 10 9.86 6.88 15.20
CA LYS A 10 9.40 7.85 14.20
C LYS A 10 10.50 8.87 13.90
N TYR A 11 10.77 9.07 12.64
CA TYR A 11 11.71 10.07 12.14
C TYR A 11 11.03 10.95 11.10
N LEU A 12 11.34 12.25 11.10
CA LEU A 12 10.80 13.21 10.14
C LEU A 12 11.94 13.78 9.30
N PHE A 13 11.77 13.81 8.00
CA PHE A 13 12.73 14.35 7.04
C PHE A 13 12.10 15.51 6.28
N GLY A 14 12.83 16.61 6.13
CA GLY A 14 12.34 17.82 5.48
C GLY A 14 11.08 18.40 6.10
N HIS A 15 10.07 18.63 5.29
CA HIS A 15 8.76 19.14 5.67
C HIS A 15 7.66 18.14 5.26
N PRO A 16 7.46 17.04 6.03
CA PRO A 16 6.52 15.99 5.67
C PRO A 16 5.11 16.52 5.46
N PHE A 17 4.48 16.06 4.40
CA PHE A 17 3.09 16.36 4.15
C PHE A 17 2.21 15.66 5.18
N ARG A 18 1.18 16.32 5.66
CA ARG A 18 0.19 15.68 6.55
C ARG A 18 -0.70 14.75 5.73
N THR A 19 -0.54 13.44 5.92
CA THR A 19 -1.28 12.41 5.17
C THR A 19 -2.48 11.87 5.93
N ASP A 20 -2.56 12.10 7.25
CA ASP A 20 -3.51 11.45 8.17
C ASP A 20 -3.45 9.90 8.16
N SER A 21 -2.37 9.32 7.60
CA SER A 21 -2.14 7.86 7.56
C SER A 21 -1.92 7.27 8.94
N VAL A 22 -1.34 8.04 9.86
CA VAL A 22 -1.03 7.61 11.22
C VAL A 22 -1.97 8.29 12.19
N VAL A 23 -2.78 7.49 12.88
CA VAL A 23 -3.76 7.98 13.87
C VAL A 23 -3.24 7.94 15.31
N ALA A 24 -2.18 7.15 15.56
CA ALA A 24 -1.55 7.08 16.87
C ALA A 24 -0.64 8.30 17.10
N ASP A 25 -0.64 8.82 18.31
CA ASP A 25 0.34 9.84 18.72
C ASP A 25 1.67 9.16 19.04
N ILE A 26 2.65 9.33 18.14
CA ILE A 26 3.97 8.72 18.24
C ILE A 26 5.00 9.85 18.29
N PRO A 27 5.76 9.98 19.39
CA PRO A 27 6.78 10.99 19.51
C PRO A 27 7.91 10.79 18.49
N VAL A 28 8.53 11.88 18.07
CA VAL A 28 9.72 11.81 17.19
C VAL A 28 10.88 11.24 18.00
N SER A 29 11.51 10.21 17.46
CA SER A 29 12.65 9.53 18.06
C SER A 29 13.93 10.33 17.88
N ALA A 30 14.85 10.22 18.83
CA ALA A 30 16.18 10.76 18.74
C ALA A 30 17.15 9.73 18.16
N GLY A 31 18.23 10.21 17.53
CA GLY A 31 19.28 9.34 16.98
C GLY A 31 18.96 8.80 15.59
N GLU A 32 19.64 7.71 15.23
CA GLU A 32 19.50 7.05 13.93
C GLU A 32 18.40 6.00 13.95
N ALA A 33 17.83 5.71 12.76
CA ALA A 33 16.84 4.67 12.62
C ALA A 33 17.47 3.28 12.86
N PRO A 34 16.90 2.44 13.74
CA PRO A 34 17.45 1.11 13.97
C PRO A 34 17.42 0.27 12.68
N TYR A 35 18.39 -0.63 12.55
CA TYR A 35 18.58 -1.54 11.41
C TYR A 35 19.00 -0.87 10.09
N LEU A 36 18.68 0.40 9.86
CA LEU A 36 18.86 1.08 8.59
C LEU A 36 20.07 2.02 8.60
N VAL A 37 20.92 1.89 7.60
CA VAL A 37 22.01 2.84 7.34
C VAL A 37 21.49 3.92 6.40
N ARG A 38 21.50 5.16 6.89
CA ARG A 38 21.07 6.35 6.14
C ARG A 38 22.19 6.90 5.27
N SER A 39 21.85 7.29 4.06
CA SER A 39 22.68 8.09 3.16
C SER A 39 21.80 9.02 2.32
N GLN A 40 22.41 9.85 1.48
CA GLN A 40 21.70 10.73 0.55
C GLN A 40 22.25 10.55 -0.86
N ASP A 41 21.38 10.73 -1.85
CA ASP A 41 21.76 10.90 -3.24
C ASP A 41 21.11 12.15 -3.84
N GLU A 42 21.19 12.33 -5.15
CA GLU A 42 20.59 13.49 -5.85
C GLU A 42 19.06 13.55 -5.75
N THR A 43 18.40 12.42 -5.50
CA THR A 43 16.92 12.30 -5.43
C THR A 43 16.39 12.53 -4.01
N GLY A 44 17.18 12.29 -2.98
CA GLY A 44 16.79 12.46 -1.57
C GLY A 44 17.49 11.52 -0.61
N GLU A 45 16.73 11.01 0.34
CA GLU A 45 17.20 10.09 1.37
C GLU A 45 17.19 8.65 0.89
N VAL A 46 18.24 7.90 1.26
CA VAL A 46 18.35 6.46 0.96
C VAL A 46 18.65 5.71 2.26
N PHE A 47 17.86 4.67 2.51
CA PHE A 47 18.02 3.79 3.66
C PHE A 47 18.38 2.39 3.20
N ARG A 48 19.44 1.82 3.78
CA ARG A 48 19.95 0.49 3.40
C ARG A 48 19.93 -0.46 4.59
N TYR A 49 19.61 -1.71 4.29
CA TYR A 49 19.67 -2.83 5.22
C TYR A 49 20.43 -3.99 4.58
N ALA A 50 21.40 -4.55 5.30
CA ALA A 50 22.11 -5.74 4.85
C ALA A 50 21.25 -6.99 5.07
N LEU A 51 20.79 -7.60 3.98
CA LEU A 51 19.99 -8.81 3.98
C LEU A 51 20.87 -10.05 4.13
N SER A 52 20.56 -10.90 5.10
CA SER A 52 21.09 -12.25 5.18
C SER A 52 20.40 -13.20 4.18
N GLU A 53 20.91 -14.40 3.98
CA GLU A 53 20.26 -15.41 3.13
C GLU A 53 18.92 -15.90 3.71
N GLU A 54 18.77 -15.84 5.02
CA GLU A 54 17.56 -16.27 5.74
C GLU A 54 16.46 -15.22 5.76
N ASP A 55 16.78 -13.94 5.52
CA ASP A 55 15.81 -12.87 5.57
C ASP A 55 14.79 -13.00 4.43
N ARG A 56 13.53 -12.73 4.76
CA ARG A 56 12.42 -12.59 3.81
C ARG A 56 11.83 -11.19 3.96
N VAL A 57 11.34 -10.65 2.87
CA VAL A 57 10.73 -9.32 2.85
C VAL A 57 9.30 -9.42 2.32
N TYR A 58 8.33 -8.98 3.09
CA TYR A 58 6.90 -9.04 2.78
C TYR A 58 6.30 -7.63 2.73
N GLY A 59 5.22 -7.44 1.96
CA GLY A 59 4.45 -6.20 1.96
C GLY A 59 4.37 -5.51 0.61
N LEU A 60 4.41 -4.17 0.62
CA LEU A 60 4.35 -3.26 -0.53
C LEU A 60 3.01 -3.23 -1.28
N GLY A 61 1.95 -3.85 -0.73
CA GLY A 61 0.60 -3.80 -1.29
C GLY A 61 0.42 -4.66 -2.52
N GLU A 62 -0.35 -4.16 -3.48
CA GLU A 62 -0.66 -4.84 -4.71
C GLU A 62 0.58 -4.97 -5.60
N GLN A 63 0.99 -6.20 -5.88
CA GLN A 63 2.15 -6.53 -6.70
C GLN A 63 1.92 -7.86 -7.44
N VAL A 64 2.42 -7.96 -8.66
CA VAL A 64 2.26 -9.17 -9.50
C VAL A 64 3.09 -10.34 -9.00
N ARG A 65 4.23 -10.04 -8.35
CA ARG A 65 5.21 -11.03 -7.90
C ARG A 65 4.81 -11.69 -6.60
N GLY A 66 5.53 -12.75 -6.23
CA GLY A 66 5.28 -13.55 -5.05
C GLY A 66 5.28 -12.78 -3.72
N ILE A 67 4.97 -13.49 -2.64
CA ILE A 67 4.89 -12.92 -1.29
C ILE A 67 6.24 -12.40 -0.83
N ASP A 68 7.32 -13.16 -1.00
CA ASP A 68 8.69 -12.68 -0.76
C ASP A 68 9.09 -11.70 -1.85
N LYS A 69 9.49 -10.51 -1.45
CA LYS A 69 9.81 -9.38 -2.34
C LYS A 69 11.26 -9.35 -2.80
N ARG A 70 12.10 -10.28 -2.37
CA ARG A 70 13.51 -10.32 -2.77
C ARG A 70 13.70 -10.56 -4.28
N GLY A 71 14.77 -9.99 -4.80
CA GLY A 71 15.20 -10.14 -6.19
C GLY A 71 14.51 -9.21 -7.18
N TRP A 72 13.88 -8.12 -6.71
CA TRP A 72 13.17 -7.17 -7.57
C TRP A 72 13.21 -5.73 -7.06
N VAL A 73 12.87 -4.80 -7.98
CA VAL A 73 12.63 -3.39 -7.66
C VAL A 73 11.13 -3.11 -7.72
N TYR A 74 10.63 -2.42 -6.71
CA TYR A 74 9.23 -2.00 -6.60
C TYR A 74 9.15 -0.48 -6.47
N ALA A 75 8.13 0.12 -7.06
CA ALA A 75 7.83 1.53 -6.90
C ALA A 75 6.46 1.69 -6.23
N SER A 76 6.42 2.39 -5.12
CA SER A 76 5.16 2.89 -4.57
C SER A 76 4.78 4.14 -5.35
N TRP A 77 4.02 3.93 -6.40
CA TRP A 77 3.55 4.95 -7.33
C TRP A 77 2.38 4.36 -8.12
N ASN A 78 1.15 4.60 -7.63
CA ASN A 78 -0.05 4.03 -8.23
C ASN A 78 -0.18 4.43 -9.69
N MET A 79 -0.46 3.46 -10.54
CA MET A 79 -0.58 3.64 -11.98
C MET A 79 -1.86 3.03 -12.50
N ASP A 80 -2.56 3.76 -13.36
CA ASP A 80 -3.64 3.22 -14.19
C ASP A 80 -3.03 2.65 -15.48
N ASP A 81 -2.71 1.37 -15.46
CA ASP A 81 -2.09 0.66 -16.58
C ASP A 81 -2.70 -0.73 -16.70
N PRO A 82 -3.54 -0.98 -17.71
CA PRO A 82 -4.20 -2.28 -17.92
C PRO A 82 -3.24 -3.38 -18.40
N GLU A 83 -2.06 -3.01 -18.89
CA GLU A 83 -1.06 -3.97 -19.36
C GLU A 83 -0.19 -4.48 -18.21
N ILE A 84 -0.70 -5.45 -17.45
CA ILE A 84 -0.01 -6.02 -16.30
C ILE A 84 0.99 -7.09 -16.74
N HIS A 85 2.27 -6.86 -16.41
CA HIS A 85 3.37 -7.79 -16.66
C HIS A 85 4.16 -8.06 -15.38
N GLU A 86 4.84 -9.20 -15.30
CA GLU A 86 5.64 -9.57 -14.11
C GLU A 86 6.74 -8.57 -13.77
N ASN A 87 7.27 -7.86 -14.75
CA ASN A 87 8.32 -6.86 -14.56
C ASN A 87 7.81 -5.46 -14.19
N ARG A 88 6.50 -5.28 -14.01
CA ARG A 88 5.94 -4.01 -13.49
C ARG A 88 6.44 -3.77 -12.09
N GLN A 89 6.87 -2.54 -11.82
CA GLN A 89 7.34 -2.11 -10.51
C GLN A 89 6.21 -1.51 -9.68
N SER A 90 5.08 -1.16 -10.29
CA SER A 90 3.93 -0.55 -9.64
C SER A 90 2.64 -1.03 -10.31
N LEU A 91 1.55 -1.08 -9.55
CA LEU A 91 0.19 -1.37 -9.99
C LEU A 91 -0.78 -0.28 -9.48
N TYR A 92 -2.07 -0.57 -9.40
CA TYR A 92 -3.12 0.38 -9.02
C TYR A 92 -3.06 0.79 -7.55
N ALA A 93 -2.64 -0.10 -6.65
CA ALA A 93 -2.63 0.15 -5.20
C ALA A 93 -1.32 -0.32 -4.56
N SER A 94 -0.40 0.61 -4.33
CA SER A 94 0.82 0.37 -3.58
C SER A 94 0.67 0.81 -2.12
N HIS A 95 1.41 0.16 -1.23
CA HIS A 95 1.47 0.51 0.20
C HIS A 95 2.92 0.62 0.63
N ASN A 96 3.28 1.73 1.26
CA ASN A 96 4.64 2.02 1.72
C ASN A 96 5.01 1.28 3.01
N PHE A 97 4.52 0.05 3.20
CA PHE A 97 4.80 -0.77 4.36
C PHE A 97 5.37 -2.11 3.95
N LEU A 98 6.51 -2.46 4.55
CA LEU A 98 7.13 -3.77 4.41
C LEU A 98 7.54 -4.33 5.78
N VAL A 99 7.74 -5.64 5.84
CA VAL A 99 8.24 -6.36 7.00
C VAL A 99 9.44 -7.19 6.59
N VAL A 100 10.52 -7.07 7.33
CA VAL A 100 11.67 -7.98 7.28
C VAL A 100 11.47 -9.08 8.31
N ASP A 101 11.60 -10.33 7.88
CA ASP A 101 11.50 -11.53 8.70
C ASP A 101 12.78 -12.36 8.56
N GLY A 102 13.62 -12.29 9.55
CA GLY A 102 14.90 -12.99 9.63
C GLY A 102 15.37 -13.10 11.05
N LYS A 103 16.67 -12.94 11.29
CA LYS A 103 17.22 -12.82 12.62
C LYS A 103 16.58 -11.64 13.36
N GLU A 104 16.51 -10.51 12.71
CA GLU A 104 15.75 -9.34 13.16
C GLU A 104 14.35 -9.36 12.54
N LYS A 105 13.35 -8.88 13.30
CA LYS A 105 11.96 -8.76 12.81
C LYS A 105 11.50 -7.34 13.02
N PHE A 106 11.35 -6.64 11.90
CA PHE A 106 10.91 -5.24 11.95
C PHE A 106 10.09 -4.86 10.73
N GLY A 107 9.26 -3.86 10.89
CA GLY A 107 8.54 -3.21 9.81
C GLY A 107 9.14 -1.86 9.47
N VAL A 108 9.05 -1.50 8.21
CA VAL A 108 9.36 -0.15 7.72
C VAL A 108 8.12 0.43 7.08
N PHE A 109 7.70 1.59 7.55
CA PHE A 109 6.64 2.36 6.93
C PHE A 109 7.15 3.74 6.54
N VAL A 110 7.00 4.09 5.26
CA VAL A 110 7.36 5.41 4.73
C VAL A 110 6.06 6.20 4.49
N ASP A 111 5.77 7.15 5.36
CA ASP A 111 4.62 8.02 5.23
C ASP A 111 4.94 9.18 4.28
N SER A 112 4.67 8.96 3.02
CA SER A 112 4.91 9.88 1.92
C SER A 112 3.84 9.76 0.85
N PRO A 113 3.29 10.87 0.36
CA PRO A 113 2.43 10.88 -0.83
C PRO A 113 3.24 10.81 -2.14
N GLY A 114 4.55 10.93 -2.06
CA GLY A 114 5.46 10.88 -3.20
C GLY A 114 5.89 9.47 -3.57
N LYS A 115 6.62 9.37 -4.67
CA LYS A 115 7.19 8.10 -5.12
C LYS A 115 8.27 7.61 -4.17
N VAL A 116 8.17 6.35 -3.77
CA VAL A 116 9.20 5.62 -3.01
C VAL A 116 9.60 4.39 -3.80
N VAL A 117 10.91 4.11 -3.91
CA VAL A 117 11.42 2.95 -4.63
C VAL A 117 12.10 2.01 -3.64
N TYR A 118 11.80 0.74 -3.76
CA TYR A 118 12.33 -0.35 -2.94
C TYR A 118 13.12 -1.30 -3.84
N ASP A 119 14.43 -1.28 -3.73
CA ASP A 119 15.32 -2.24 -4.36
C ASP A 119 15.65 -3.31 -3.33
N ILE A 120 15.15 -4.53 -3.57
CA ILE A 120 15.24 -5.61 -2.58
C ILE A 120 16.05 -6.75 -3.19
N ASP A 121 17.36 -6.80 -2.89
CA ASP A 121 18.27 -7.86 -3.35
C ASP A 121 18.34 -7.99 -4.89
N TYR A 122 18.08 -6.90 -5.61
CA TYR A 122 18.08 -6.90 -7.08
C TYR A 122 19.34 -6.24 -7.64
N THR A 123 19.54 -4.94 -7.45
CA THR A 123 20.71 -4.21 -7.95
C THR A 123 21.98 -4.63 -7.18
N THR A 124 21.85 -4.70 -5.86
CA THR A 124 22.94 -5.14 -4.97
C THR A 124 22.50 -6.39 -4.22
N ARG A 125 23.17 -7.51 -4.47
CA ARG A 125 22.90 -8.77 -3.75
C ARG A 125 23.22 -8.63 -2.26
N GLY A 126 22.28 -9.14 -1.43
CA GLY A 126 22.39 -9.04 0.02
C GLY A 126 22.08 -7.65 0.58
N GLU A 127 21.42 -6.77 -0.19
CA GLU A 127 21.03 -5.44 0.26
C GLU A 127 19.57 -5.14 -0.07
N MET A 128 18.89 -4.50 0.86
CA MET A 128 17.65 -3.76 0.61
C MET A 128 17.95 -2.27 0.66
N ALA A 129 17.56 -1.53 -0.38
CA ALA A 129 17.68 -0.07 -0.44
C ALA A 129 16.30 0.56 -0.66
N ILE A 130 15.97 1.58 0.15
CA ILE A 130 14.73 2.35 0.08
C ILE A 130 15.09 3.77 -0.31
N PHE A 131 14.65 4.19 -1.50
CA PHE A 131 14.88 5.52 -2.04
C PHE A 131 13.63 6.36 -1.79
N CYS A 132 13.78 7.34 -0.90
CA CYS A 132 12.73 8.28 -0.54
C CYS A 132 13.00 9.64 -1.16
N GLY A 133 11.97 10.46 -1.30
CA GLY A 133 12.16 11.89 -1.58
C GLY A 133 12.80 12.62 -0.39
N ARG A 134 12.45 13.89 -0.25
CA ARG A 134 13.00 14.75 0.82
C ARG A 134 12.06 14.96 1.99
N ASP A 135 10.75 14.86 1.75
CA ASP A 135 9.70 15.27 2.69
C ASP A 135 8.81 14.07 3.02
N PHE A 136 9.11 13.37 4.12
CA PHE A 136 8.37 12.16 4.53
C PHE A 136 8.57 11.86 6.02
N GLY A 137 7.69 11.01 6.55
CA GLY A 137 7.83 10.33 7.83
C GLY A 137 8.37 8.91 7.64
N LEU A 138 9.36 8.51 8.43
CA LEU A 138 9.84 7.13 8.49
C LEU A 138 9.47 6.53 9.83
N TYR A 139 8.87 5.35 9.80
CA TYR A 139 8.53 4.58 11.00
C TYR A 139 9.19 3.21 10.94
N ILE A 140 9.93 2.88 12.00
CA ILE A 140 10.47 1.53 12.21
C ILE A 140 9.68 0.88 13.34
N ILE A 141 9.17 -0.32 13.10
CA ILE A 141 8.33 -1.06 14.02
C ILE A 141 9.04 -2.35 14.38
N GLU A 142 9.44 -2.49 15.64
CA GLU A 142 10.09 -3.70 16.14
C GLU A 142 9.06 -4.72 16.63
N GLY A 143 9.35 -6.02 16.46
CA GLY A 143 8.49 -7.09 16.95
C GLY A 143 9.23 -8.40 17.19
N GLU A 144 8.66 -9.26 18.03
CA GLU A 144 9.18 -10.62 18.26
C GLU A 144 8.77 -11.57 17.12
N SER A 145 7.76 -11.20 16.35
CA SER A 145 7.25 -11.94 15.19
C SER A 145 6.71 -10.98 14.12
N VAL A 146 6.59 -11.46 12.90
CA VAL A 146 5.91 -10.75 11.79
C VAL A 146 4.51 -10.31 12.21
N LEU A 147 3.80 -11.17 12.95
CA LEU A 147 2.44 -10.86 13.38
C LEU A 147 2.40 -9.71 14.40
N ASP A 148 3.42 -9.59 15.27
CA ASP A 148 3.51 -8.48 16.23
C ASP A 148 3.80 -7.17 15.51
N VAL A 149 4.69 -7.19 14.53
CA VAL A 149 4.95 -6.03 13.65
C VAL A 149 3.67 -5.57 12.95
N ILE A 150 2.94 -6.50 12.33
CA ILE A 150 1.67 -6.20 11.63
C ILE A 150 0.61 -5.67 12.61
N ARG A 151 0.46 -6.27 13.78
CA ARG A 151 -0.49 -5.81 14.80
C ARG A 151 -0.17 -4.41 15.29
N THR A 152 1.12 -4.12 15.46
CA THR A 152 1.59 -2.79 15.87
C THR A 152 1.35 -1.76 14.77
N PHE A 153 1.67 -2.09 13.52
CA PHE A 153 1.35 -1.25 12.36
C PHE A 153 -0.16 -0.94 12.28
N ARG A 154 -1.01 -1.95 12.41
CA ARG A 154 -2.47 -1.76 12.40
C ARG A 154 -2.99 -0.87 13.54
N LYS A 155 -2.36 -0.89 14.71
CA LYS A 155 -2.70 0.04 15.80
C LYS A 155 -2.27 1.46 15.45
N MET A 156 -1.12 1.60 14.77
CA MET A 156 -0.57 2.88 14.36
C MET A 156 -1.47 3.58 13.33
N ILE A 157 -1.94 2.85 12.32
CA ILE A 157 -2.77 3.41 11.23
C ILE A 157 -4.28 3.34 11.49
N GLY A 158 -4.69 2.73 12.61
CA GLY A 158 -6.10 2.59 12.97
C GLY A 158 -6.75 1.31 12.46
N ARG A 159 -8.04 1.20 12.72
CA ARG A 159 -8.84 0.03 12.34
C ARG A 159 -9.34 0.17 10.92
N SER A 160 -9.28 -0.93 10.16
CA SER A 160 -9.92 -1.00 8.86
C SER A 160 -11.43 -0.87 9.00
N TYR A 161 -12.05 -0.17 8.07
CA TYR A 161 -13.49 -0.21 7.91
C TYR A 161 -13.95 -1.64 7.61
N ILE A 162 -15.02 -2.07 8.25
CA ILE A 162 -15.66 -3.35 7.95
C ILE A 162 -16.87 -3.02 7.07
N PRO A 163 -16.81 -3.36 5.77
CA PRO A 163 -17.89 -3.06 4.86
C PRO A 163 -19.13 -3.93 5.15
N PRO A 164 -20.32 -3.52 4.67
CA PRO A 164 -21.51 -4.33 4.75
C PRO A 164 -21.37 -5.65 3.98
N LYS A 165 -22.19 -6.65 4.33
CA LYS A 165 -22.05 -8.03 3.83
C LYS A 165 -22.04 -8.11 2.30
N PHE A 166 -22.82 -7.31 1.59
CA PHE A 166 -22.89 -7.34 0.13
C PHE A 166 -21.53 -7.02 -0.54
N ALA A 167 -20.69 -6.21 0.09
CA ALA A 167 -19.38 -5.86 -0.44
C ALA A 167 -18.37 -7.03 -0.47
N PHE A 168 -18.71 -8.16 0.16
CA PHE A 168 -17.96 -9.42 0.09
C PHE A 168 -18.54 -10.39 -0.94
N GLY A 169 -19.61 -10.02 -1.62
CA GLY A 169 -20.22 -10.81 -2.67
C GLY A 169 -19.65 -10.51 -4.05
N PHE A 170 -20.35 -10.97 -5.08
CA PHE A 170 -19.90 -10.76 -6.44
C PHE A 170 -20.21 -9.34 -6.93
N ALA A 171 -19.18 -8.64 -7.39
CA ALA A 171 -19.29 -7.32 -7.99
C ALA A 171 -19.07 -7.41 -9.50
N GLN A 172 -20.08 -7.04 -10.28
CA GLN A 172 -19.99 -6.93 -11.73
C GLN A 172 -19.54 -5.52 -12.10
N SER A 173 -18.44 -5.41 -12.84
CA SER A 173 -17.93 -4.15 -13.37
C SER A 173 -17.55 -4.30 -14.84
N ARG A 174 -17.85 -3.28 -15.63
CA ARG A 174 -17.36 -3.13 -16.99
C ARG A 174 -17.51 -1.68 -17.44
N TRP A 175 -16.71 -1.29 -18.42
CA TRP A 175 -16.97 -0.06 -19.18
C TRP A 175 -18.17 -0.25 -20.12
N GLY A 176 -19.00 0.80 -20.30
CA GLY A 176 -20.08 0.83 -21.26
C GLY A 176 -21.48 0.61 -20.70
N TYR A 177 -21.72 0.87 -19.40
CA TYR A 177 -23.06 1.11 -18.89
C TYR A 177 -23.45 2.55 -19.20
N MET A 178 -24.19 2.76 -20.31
CA MET A 178 -24.44 4.11 -20.84
C MET A 178 -25.65 4.79 -20.18
N ASN A 179 -26.53 4.01 -19.54
CA ASN A 179 -27.76 4.49 -18.93
C ASN A 179 -28.32 3.50 -17.91
N GLU A 180 -29.34 3.92 -17.14
CA GLU A 180 -30.01 3.08 -16.15
C GLU A 180 -30.58 1.78 -16.73
N THR A 181 -31.09 1.81 -17.98
CA THR A 181 -31.65 0.63 -18.63
C THR A 181 -30.61 -0.47 -18.81
N ASP A 182 -29.42 -0.11 -19.30
CA ASP A 182 -28.33 -1.07 -19.48
C ASP A 182 -27.97 -1.76 -18.15
N VAL A 183 -27.93 -1.01 -17.06
CA VAL A 183 -27.63 -1.54 -15.72
C VAL A 183 -28.72 -2.50 -15.24
N ARG A 184 -29.98 -2.13 -15.43
CA ARG A 184 -31.12 -2.98 -15.06
C ARG A 184 -31.18 -4.27 -15.87
N GLU A 185 -30.96 -4.19 -17.17
CA GLU A 185 -30.92 -5.36 -18.04
C GLU A 185 -29.82 -6.34 -17.59
N VAL A 186 -28.63 -5.86 -17.26
CA VAL A 186 -27.54 -6.72 -16.75
C VAL A 186 -27.94 -7.38 -15.44
N ALA A 187 -28.53 -6.62 -14.49
CA ALA A 187 -28.98 -7.18 -13.22
C ALA A 187 -30.07 -8.29 -13.43
N ASP A 188 -30.99 -8.03 -14.34
CA ASP A 188 -32.07 -8.99 -14.68
C ASP A 188 -31.52 -10.26 -15.33
N GLU A 189 -30.52 -10.15 -16.21
CA GLU A 189 -29.87 -11.30 -16.83
C GLU A 189 -29.12 -12.16 -15.81
N TYR A 190 -28.44 -11.57 -14.85
CA TYR A 190 -27.85 -12.32 -13.72
C TYR A 190 -28.93 -13.10 -12.96
N GLY A 191 -30.07 -12.46 -12.68
CA GLY A 191 -31.22 -13.10 -12.02
C GLY A 191 -31.81 -14.25 -12.84
N LYS A 192 -32.03 -14.08 -14.15
CA LYS A 192 -32.56 -15.11 -15.07
C LYS A 192 -31.62 -16.30 -15.19
N CYS A 193 -30.31 -16.05 -15.21
CA CYS A 193 -29.30 -17.11 -15.29
C CYS A 193 -29.04 -17.81 -13.95
N GLY A 194 -29.61 -17.32 -12.86
CA GLY A 194 -29.41 -17.87 -11.52
C GLY A 194 -28.01 -17.59 -10.93
N PHE A 195 -27.29 -16.62 -11.45
CA PHE A 195 -26.02 -16.17 -10.88
C PHE A 195 -26.26 -15.05 -9.88
N PRO A 196 -25.73 -15.16 -8.66
CA PRO A 196 -25.84 -14.06 -7.69
C PRO A 196 -24.98 -12.89 -8.11
N VAL A 197 -25.52 -11.69 -7.99
CA VAL A 197 -24.78 -10.43 -8.09
C VAL A 197 -25.17 -9.56 -6.89
N ASP A 198 -24.18 -9.04 -6.19
CA ASP A 198 -24.40 -8.25 -4.98
C ASP A 198 -24.17 -6.77 -5.23
N MET A 199 -23.40 -6.44 -6.27
CA MET A 199 -23.06 -5.05 -6.61
C MET A 199 -22.79 -4.93 -8.11
N ILE A 200 -23.26 -3.84 -8.71
CA ILE A 200 -22.84 -3.43 -10.05
C ILE A 200 -22.07 -2.12 -9.91
N VAL A 201 -20.87 -2.09 -10.45
CA VAL A 201 -19.99 -0.90 -10.43
C VAL A 201 -20.08 -0.22 -11.79
N LEU A 202 -20.58 1.02 -11.77
CA LEU A 202 -20.60 1.88 -12.96
C LEU A 202 -19.17 2.37 -13.24
N ASP A 203 -18.81 2.46 -14.52
CA ASP A 203 -17.54 3.05 -14.92
C ASP A 203 -17.66 4.59 -14.95
N ILE A 204 -17.36 5.25 -16.06
CA ILE A 204 -17.31 6.71 -16.16
C ILE A 204 -18.53 7.31 -16.88
N ASP A 205 -19.33 6.51 -17.58
CA ASP A 205 -20.43 7.00 -18.41
C ASP A 205 -21.64 7.53 -17.63
N TYR A 206 -21.68 7.27 -16.31
CA TYR A 206 -22.69 7.83 -15.42
C TYR A 206 -22.43 9.31 -15.10
N MET A 207 -21.21 9.80 -15.30
CA MET A 207 -20.81 11.15 -14.97
C MET A 207 -21.38 12.16 -15.96
N GLU A 208 -21.59 13.39 -15.53
CA GLU A 208 -21.89 14.52 -16.40
C GLU A 208 -20.60 15.05 -17.05
N ASN A 209 -20.46 14.85 -18.36
CA ASN A 209 -19.27 15.25 -19.12
C ASN A 209 -17.96 14.74 -18.53
N TYR A 210 -17.97 13.51 -17.94
CA TYR A 210 -16.82 12.85 -17.31
C TYR A 210 -16.18 13.66 -16.17
N LYS A 211 -17.00 14.44 -15.46
CA LYS A 211 -16.55 15.18 -14.28
C LYS A 211 -16.75 14.32 -13.04
N ASP A 212 -15.70 14.11 -12.28
CA ASP A 212 -15.75 13.39 -11.02
C ASP A 212 -16.82 13.98 -10.08
N PHE A 213 -17.45 13.08 -9.32
CA PHE A 213 -18.51 13.40 -8.32
C PHE A 213 -19.79 13.99 -8.91
N THR A 214 -20.04 13.83 -10.22
CA THR A 214 -21.29 14.19 -10.85
C THR A 214 -22.08 12.96 -11.29
N ILE A 215 -23.40 13.13 -11.46
CA ILE A 215 -24.30 12.10 -12.01
C ILE A 215 -25.12 12.77 -13.12
N ASN A 216 -25.15 12.14 -14.30
CA ASN A 216 -26.01 12.59 -15.39
C ASN A 216 -27.45 12.14 -15.14
N GLY A 217 -28.28 13.02 -14.60
CA GLY A 217 -29.68 12.72 -14.24
C GLY A 217 -30.64 12.49 -15.42
N GLU A 218 -30.19 12.63 -16.68
CA GLU A 218 -30.97 12.26 -17.85
C GLU A 218 -30.79 10.79 -18.23
N ARG A 219 -29.66 10.20 -17.84
CA ARG A 219 -29.29 8.82 -18.18
C ARG A 219 -29.38 7.86 -16.99
N PHE A 220 -29.25 8.39 -15.75
CA PHE A 220 -29.19 7.62 -14.51
C PHE A 220 -30.07 8.20 -13.41
#